data_84a2952c42a925febe05494c834d6001
#
_entry.id   84a2952c42a925febe05494c834d6001
#
_cell.length_a   1.000
_cell.length_b   1.000
_cell.length_c   1.000
_cell.angle_alpha   90.00
_cell.angle_beta   90.00
_cell.angle_gamma   90.00
#
_symmetry.space_group_name_H-M   'P 1'
#
loop_
_entity.id
_entity.type
_entity.pdbx_description
1 polymer ?
#
loop_
_entity_poly.entity_id
_entity_poly.type
_entity_poly.pdbx_seq_one_letter_code
_entity_poly.pdbx_strand_id
1 'polypeptide(L)'
;RLVGSEMCIRDREKTMAEEKKAWWKEAVIYQIYPRSFMDSNGDGIGDLNGITSRLDYLKDLGVDIIWLSPCYRSPLADQGYDISDYYDIDPRFGTMEDMDRLIAEAKKRGMYILMDLVVNHCSDEHEWFKKACQDPDGKYGNFFYLRDKKEDELPTNWRSYFGGPVWEDLPGTNKQYLHVFHKKQPDLNWENPELREEVYKNINWWLDKGLGGFRIDAIINIKKALPMHNYCLLYTSDA
;
A
#
# COMPACT_ATOMS: atom_id res chain seq x y z
N ARG A 1 -45.79 37.91 22.44
CA ARG A 1 -45.29 36.54 22.71
C ARG A 1 -44.83 35.88 21.40
N LEU A 2 -43.65 36.24 20.95
CA LEU A 2 -42.90 35.59 19.89
C LEU A 2 -41.43 35.53 20.36
N VAL A 3 -41.12 34.70 21.32
CA VAL A 3 -39.75 34.58 21.91
C VAL A 3 -39.15 33.20 21.69
N GLY A 4 -39.86 32.29 21.01
CA GLY A 4 -39.38 30.89 20.84
C GLY A 4 -38.74 30.59 19.45
N SER A 5 -39.04 31.35 18.42
CA SER A 5 -38.55 31.04 17.04
C SER A 5 -37.23 31.71 16.67
N GLU A 6 -36.96 32.90 17.19
CA GLU A 6 -35.71 33.63 16.87
C GLU A 6 -34.49 33.02 17.64
N MET A 7 -34.72 32.45 18.83
CA MET A 7 -33.63 31.80 19.59
C MET A 7 -33.19 30.47 18.95
N CYS A 8 -34.15 29.72 18.39
CA CYS A 8 -33.81 28.47 17.64
C CYS A 8 -33.10 28.73 16.31
N ILE A 9 -33.37 29.86 15.65
CA ILE A 9 -32.72 30.24 14.39
C ILE A 9 -31.28 30.73 14.66
N ARG A 10 -31.08 31.55 15.71
CA ARG A 10 -29.75 32.03 16.12
C ARG A 10 -28.85 30.92 16.62
N ASP A 11 -29.38 29.95 17.31
CA ASP A 11 -28.60 28.78 17.76
C ASP A 11 -28.28 27.81 16.60
N ARG A 12 -29.18 27.68 15.61
CA ARG A 12 -28.90 26.94 14.37
C ARG A 12 -27.85 27.63 13.49
N GLU A 13 -27.90 28.95 13.38
CA GLU A 13 -26.88 29.70 12.65
C GLU A 13 -25.52 29.69 13.35
N LYS A 14 -25.48 29.67 14.72
CA LYS A 14 -24.25 29.52 15.47
C LYS A 14 -23.67 28.09 15.44
N THR A 15 -24.50 27.06 15.32
CA THR A 15 -24.04 25.67 15.18
C THR A 15 -23.65 25.30 13.73
N MET A 16 -24.09 26.06 12.73
CA MET A 16 -23.65 25.88 11.35
C MET A 16 -22.41 26.71 10.95
N ALA A 17 -21.97 27.63 11.82
CA ALA A 17 -20.89 28.54 11.51
C ALA A 17 -19.58 28.22 12.23
N GLU A 18 -19.12 26.97 12.26
CA GLU A 18 -17.73 26.64 12.56
C GLU A 18 -17.45 25.13 12.61
N GLU A 19 -18.05 24.31 11.74
CA GLU A 19 -17.32 23.13 11.33
C GLU A 19 -16.18 23.64 10.44
N LYS A 20 -14.98 23.82 11.03
CA LYS A 20 -13.76 23.99 10.26
C LYS A 20 -13.70 22.83 9.28
N LYS A 21 -14.03 23.08 8.01
CA LYS A 21 -13.88 22.08 6.96
C LYS A 21 -12.49 21.50 7.09
N ALA A 22 -12.40 20.20 7.29
CA ALA A 22 -11.10 19.55 7.37
C ALA A 22 -10.37 19.84 6.05
N TRP A 23 -9.21 20.48 6.10
CA TRP A 23 -8.43 20.99 4.95
C TRP A 23 -8.25 19.91 3.87
N TRP A 24 -8.10 18.68 4.27
CA TRP A 24 -7.90 17.52 3.36
C TRP A 24 -9.12 17.20 2.50
N LYS A 25 -10.33 17.69 2.85
CA LYS A 25 -11.54 17.52 2.02
C LYS A 25 -11.53 18.40 0.77
N GLU A 26 -10.70 19.43 0.75
CA GLU A 26 -10.54 20.36 -0.38
C GLU A 26 -9.17 20.23 -1.04
N ALA A 27 -8.28 19.38 -0.50
CA ALA A 27 -6.93 19.18 -0.99
C ALA A 27 -6.92 18.51 -2.36
N VAL A 28 -6.07 19.00 -3.25
CA VAL A 28 -5.78 18.39 -4.55
C VAL A 28 -4.68 17.37 -4.40
N ILE A 29 -5.00 16.10 -4.69
CA ILE A 29 -4.02 15.01 -4.68
C ILE A 29 -3.57 14.74 -6.11
N TYR A 30 -2.26 14.76 -6.33
CA TYR A 30 -1.64 14.45 -7.62
C TYR A 30 -0.82 13.17 -7.51
N GLN A 31 -1.17 12.15 -8.32
CA GLN A 31 -0.40 10.91 -8.36
C GLN A 31 0.83 11.08 -9.25
N ILE A 32 1.97 10.66 -8.73
CA ILE A 32 3.21 10.55 -9.50
C ILE A 32 3.64 9.08 -9.55
N TYR A 33 3.83 8.58 -10.77
CA TYR A 33 4.54 7.34 -11.02
C TYR A 33 6.03 7.70 -11.22
N PRO A 34 6.91 7.44 -10.23
CA PRO A 34 8.28 7.96 -10.25
C PRO A 34 9.02 7.65 -11.55
N ARG A 35 8.89 6.41 -12.02
CA ARG A 35 9.57 5.90 -13.22
C ARG A 35 9.37 6.73 -14.48
N SER A 36 8.21 7.39 -14.64
CA SER A 36 7.82 8.07 -15.88
C SER A 36 7.62 9.58 -15.75
N PHE A 37 7.85 10.16 -14.56
CA PHE A 37 7.55 11.56 -14.33
C PHE A 37 8.66 12.52 -14.79
N MET A 38 9.86 12.35 -14.26
CA MET A 38 11.01 13.19 -14.60
C MET A 38 12.31 12.45 -14.30
N ASP A 39 13.10 12.27 -15.32
CA ASP A 39 14.46 11.74 -15.26
C ASP A 39 15.45 12.87 -15.00
N SER A 40 16.18 12.83 -13.89
CA SER A 40 17.14 13.86 -13.51
C SER A 40 18.58 13.55 -13.91
N ASN A 41 18.88 12.29 -14.20
CA ASN A 41 20.24 11.80 -14.46
C ASN A 41 20.49 11.37 -15.92
N GLY A 42 19.43 11.27 -16.74
CA GLY A 42 19.50 10.97 -18.17
C GLY A 42 19.60 9.47 -18.48
N ASP A 43 19.19 8.59 -17.55
CA ASP A 43 19.23 7.13 -17.75
C ASP A 43 17.93 6.56 -18.39
N GLY A 44 16.95 7.40 -18.64
CA GLY A 44 15.65 7.03 -19.22
C GLY A 44 14.61 6.61 -18.18
N ILE A 45 14.93 6.68 -16.89
CA ILE A 45 14.02 6.35 -15.78
C ILE A 45 13.82 7.58 -14.92
N GLY A 46 12.57 7.94 -14.67
CA GLY A 46 12.24 9.02 -13.72
C GLY A 46 12.63 8.66 -12.29
N ASP A 47 12.99 9.67 -11.51
CA ASP A 47 13.57 9.49 -10.17
C ASP A 47 13.10 10.54 -9.16
N LEU A 48 13.45 10.36 -7.88
CA LEU A 48 13.05 11.25 -6.79
C LEU A 48 13.64 12.66 -6.92
N ASN A 49 14.84 12.79 -7.49
CA ASN A 49 15.46 14.08 -7.76
C ASN A 49 14.73 14.83 -8.87
N GLY A 50 14.29 14.10 -9.90
CA GLY A 50 13.42 14.63 -10.94
C GLY A 50 12.11 15.17 -10.37
N ILE A 51 11.46 14.41 -9.46
CA ILE A 51 10.25 14.88 -8.77
C ILE A 51 10.57 16.13 -7.95
N THR A 52 11.65 16.12 -7.17
CA THR A 52 12.08 17.28 -6.37
C THR A 52 12.29 18.53 -7.21
N SER A 53 12.86 18.38 -8.40
CA SER A 53 13.11 19.50 -9.34
C SER A 53 11.81 20.11 -9.91
N ARG A 54 10.68 19.43 -9.80
CA ARG A 54 9.37 19.85 -10.31
C ARG A 54 8.38 20.28 -9.23
N LEU A 55 8.79 20.39 -7.98
CA LEU A 55 7.90 20.76 -6.88
C LEU A 55 7.28 22.15 -7.06
N ASP A 56 8.02 23.13 -7.60
CA ASP A 56 7.46 24.46 -7.86
C ASP A 56 6.36 24.42 -8.94
N TYR A 57 6.58 23.66 -10.01
CA TYR A 57 5.56 23.41 -11.03
C TYR A 57 4.30 22.77 -10.43
N LEU A 58 4.44 21.76 -9.58
CA LEU A 58 3.31 21.10 -8.91
C LEU A 58 2.57 22.07 -7.98
N LYS A 59 3.31 22.94 -7.27
CA LYS A 59 2.72 23.96 -6.40
C LYS A 59 1.95 24.99 -7.20
N ASP A 60 2.50 25.48 -8.31
CA ASP A 60 1.84 26.44 -9.21
C ASP A 60 0.58 25.82 -9.85
N LEU A 61 0.57 24.51 -10.07
CA LEU A 61 -0.61 23.76 -10.55
C LEU A 61 -1.71 23.64 -9.47
N GLY A 62 -1.42 24.01 -8.21
CA GLY A 62 -2.38 23.94 -7.11
C GLY A 62 -2.42 22.59 -6.39
N VAL A 63 -1.35 21.78 -6.49
CA VAL A 63 -1.25 20.49 -5.79
C VAL A 63 -0.95 20.72 -4.30
N ASP A 64 -1.71 20.06 -3.44
CA ASP A 64 -1.52 20.06 -1.99
C ASP A 64 -0.84 18.78 -1.50
N ILE A 65 -1.12 17.66 -2.16
CA ILE A 65 -0.65 16.34 -1.78
C ILE A 65 -0.11 15.61 -3.01
N ILE A 66 1.10 15.09 -2.90
CA ILE A 66 1.72 14.23 -3.92
C ILE A 66 1.64 12.79 -3.42
N TRP A 67 0.90 11.94 -4.14
CA TRP A 67 0.91 10.51 -3.92
C TRP A 67 1.92 9.84 -4.86
N LEU A 68 2.95 9.22 -4.28
CA LEU A 68 3.94 8.43 -5.02
C LEU A 68 3.44 6.98 -5.17
N SER A 69 3.36 6.49 -6.42
CA SER A 69 3.29 5.05 -6.66
C SER A 69 4.54 4.38 -6.08
N PRO A 70 4.50 3.05 -5.79
CA PRO A 70 5.56 2.40 -5.01
C PRO A 70 6.96 2.67 -5.56
N CYS A 71 7.85 3.13 -4.69
CA CYS A 71 9.27 3.36 -4.97
C CYS A 71 10.20 2.66 -3.97
N TYR A 72 9.65 1.76 -3.16
CA TYR A 72 10.41 0.86 -2.30
C TYR A 72 11.25 -0.12 -3.13
N ARG A 73 12.21 -0.79 -2.49
CA ARG A 73 12.91 -1.92 -3.13
C ARG A 73 11.92 -2.97 -3.61
N SER A 74 12.06 -3.33 -4.88
CA SER A 74 11.16 -4.26 -5.55
C SER A 74 11.85 -4.96 -6.72
N PRO A 75 11.64 -6.26 -6.96
CA PRO A 75 12.02 -6.93 -8.21
C PRO A 75 11.22 -6.43 -9.42
N LEU A 76 10.19 -5.60 -9.24
CA LEU A 76 9.29 -5.05 -10.28
C LEU A 76 8.49 -6.11 -11.04
N ALA A 77 8.14 -7.23 -10.41
CA ALA A 77 7.25 -8.21 -11.00
C ALA A 77 5.85 -7.64 -11.25
N ASP A 78 5.43 -6.69 -10.41
CA ASP A 78 4.18 -5.93 -10.54
C ASP A 78 4.44 -4.41 -10.39
N GLN A 79 5.36 -3.89 -11.19
CA GLN A 79 5.64 -2.45 -11.33
C GLN A 79 5.95 -1.73 -10.01
N GLY A 80 6.44 -2.46 -8.98
CA GLY A 80 6.79 -1.93 -7.66
C GLY A 80 5.81 -2.33 -6.55
N TYR A 81 4.66 -2.91 -6.87
CA TYR A 81 3.71 -3.43 -5.88
C TYR A 81 4.14 -4.77 -5.25
N ASP A 82 5.23 -5.36 -5.69
CA ASP A 82 5.92 -6.51 -5.11
C ASP A 82 7.11 -6.03 -4.27
N ILE A 83 6.84 -5.56 -3.04
CA ILE A 83 7.83 -4.90 -2.18
C ILE A 83 8.72 -5.95 -1.51
N SER A 84 10.04 -5.85 -1.73
CA SER A 84 11.05 -6.72 -1.10
C SER A 84 11.69 -6.13 0.17
N ASP A 85 11.62 -4.80 0.34
CA ASP A 85 12.03 -4.10 1.56
C ASP A 85 11.20 -2.82 1.73
N TYR A 86 10.47 -2.73 2.85
CA TYR A 86 9.63 -1.59 3.18
C TYR A 86 10.39 -0.40 3.79
N TYR A 87 11.66 -0.57 4.14
CA TYR A 87 12.48 0.43 4.82
C TYR A 87 13.51 1.11 3.91
N ASP A 88 13.53 0.76 2.62
CA ASP A 88 14.50 1.29 1.69
C ASP A 88 13.88 1.68 0.35
N ILE A 89 14.50 2.63 -0.33
CA ILE A 89 14.12 3.09 -1.66
C ILE A 89 14.84 2.24 -2.71
N ASP A 90 14.15 1.91 -3.80
CA ASP A 90 14.75 1.22 -4.91
C ASP A 90 15.81 2.12 -5.58
N PRO A 91 17.05 1.63 -5.74
CA PRO A 91 18.16 2.45 -6.27
C PRO A 91 17.93 2.98 -7.70
N ARG A 92 16.97 2.42 -8.44
CA ARG A 92 16.56 2.98 -9.75
C ARG A 92 15.85 4.33 -9.60
N PHE A 93 15.22 4.61 -8.46
CA PHE A 93 14.50 5.85 -8.20
C PHE A 93 15.28 6.84 -7.34
N GLY A 94 16.38 6.44 -6.74
CA GLY A 94 17.23 7.26 -5.90
C GLY A 94 17.63 6.58 -4.60
N THR A 95 18.01 7.39 -3.62
CA THR A 95 18.44 6.96 -2.29
C THR A 95 17.44 7.37 -1.20
N MET A 96 17.67 6.91 0.01
CA MET A 96 16.90 7.35 1.18
C MET A 96 17.10 8.85 1.45
N GLU A 97 18.31 9.38 1.23
CA GLU A 97 18.59 10.80 1.34
C GLU A 97 17.83 11.63 0.30
N ASP A 98 17.60 11.08 -0.90
CA ASP A 98 16.79 11.73 -1.93
C ASP A 98 15.32 11.79 -1.51
N MET A 99 14.81 10.74 -0.87
CA MET A 99 13.46 10.73 -0.31
C MET A 99 13.31 11.71 0.85
N ASP A 100 14.26 11.73 1.78
CA ASP A 100 14.26 12.68 2.90
C ASP A 100 14.28 14.14 2.38
N ARG A 101 15.08 14.40 1.33
CA ARG A 101 15.10 15.70 0.65
C ARG A 101 13.75 16.03 -0.01
N LEU A 102 13.15 15.11 -0.72
CA LEU A 102 11.86 15.32 -1.36
C LEU A 102 10.76 15.67 -0.33
N ILE A 103 10.69 14.93 0.78
CA ILE A 103 9.75 15.19 1.88
C ILE A 103 9.98 16.60 2.45
N ALA A 104 11.24 16.96 2.74
CA ALA A 104 11.60 18.27 3.30
C ALA A 104 11.28 19.42 2.34
N GLU A 105 11.59 19.29 1.05
CA GLU A 105 11.33 20.32 0.03
C GLU A 105 9.84 20.47 -0.28
N ALA A 106 9.06 19.40 -0.28
CA ALA A 106 7.59 19.44 -0.41
C ALA A 106 6.99 20.20 0.79
N LYS A 107 7.43 19.87 2.01
CA LYS A 107 6.98 20.52 3.25
C LYS A 107 7.24 22.03 3.26
N LYS A 108 8.40 22.48 2.77
CA LYS A 108 8.73 23.93 2.65
C LYS A 108 7.73 24.67 1.76
N ARG A 109 7.12 23.98 0.79
CA ARG A 109 6.12 24.51 -0.15
C ARG A 109 4.67 24.31 0.31
N GLY A 110 4.49 23.79 1.54
CA GLY A 110 3.17 23.47 2.09
C GLY A 110 2.48 22.30 1.40
N MET A 111 3.27 21.38 0.82
CA MET A 111 2.79 20.14 0.22
C MET A 111 3.14 18.93 1.08
N TYR A 112 2.33 17.88 0.99
CA TYR A 112 2.55 16.61 1.68
C TYR A 112 2.90 15.51 0.69
N ILE A 113 3.77 14.60 1.10
CA ILE A 113 4.07 13.37 0.35
C ILE A 113 3.29 12.23 0.98
N LEU A 114 2.54 11.48 0.18
CA LEU A 114 1.99 10.17 0.54
C LEU A 114 2.74 9.08 -0.21
N MET A 115 3.07 7.99 0.46
CA MET A 115 3.54 6.77 -0.19
C MET A 115 2.41 5.75 -0.32
N ASP A 116 2.59 4.77 -1.18
CA ASP A 116 1.68 3.65 -1.32
C ASP A 116 1.93 2.64 -0.19
N LEU A 117 0.93 2.33 0.62
CA LEU A 117 1.00 1.31 1.67
C LEU A 117 0.50 -0.02 1.11
N VAL A 118 1.42 -0.82 0.60
CA VAL A 118 1.14 -2.13 0.01
C VAL A 118 1.31 -3.19 1.08
N VAL A 119 0.21 -3.57 1.73
CA VAL A 119 0.24 -4.45 2.90
C VAL A 119 -0.73 -5.64 2.80
N ASN A 120 -1.40 -5.81 1.66
CA ASN A 120 -2.11 -7.06 1.39
C ASN A 120 -1.12 -8.22 1.15
N HIS A 121 0.02 -7.94 0.54
CA HIS A 121 1.07 -8.88 0.14
C HIS A 121 2.44 -8.22 0.23
N CYS A 122 3.49 -9.01 0.13
CA CYS A 122 4.85 -8.55 -0.13
C CYS A 122 5.45 -9.30 -1.32
N SER A 123 6.70 -8.99 -1.70
CA SER A 123 7.42 -9.77 -2.70
C SER A 123 7.78 -11.18 -2.18
N ASP A 124 7.86 -12.16 -3.09
CA ASP A 124 8.49 -13.45 -2.83
C ASP A 124 10.00 -13.32 -2.52
N GLU A 125 10.60 -12.16 -2.82
CA GLU A 125 11.97 -11.83 -2.44
C GLU A 125 12.08 -11.10 -1.09
N HIS A 126 10.98 -10.82 -0.40
CA HIS A 126 10.99 -10.23 0.94
C HIS A 126 11.56 -11.22 1.96
N GLU A 127 12.34 -10.71 2.93
CA GLU A 127 12.96 -11.54 3.98
C GLU A 127 11.96 -12.39 4.78
N TRP A 128 10.75 -11.90 4.98
CA TRP A 128 9.70 -12.67 5.66
C TRP A 128 9.33 -13.93 4.87
N PHE A 129 9.19 -13.81 3.54
CA PHE A 129 8.81 -14.95 2.71
C PHE A 129 9.97 -15.94 2.55
N LYS A 130 11.20 -15.46 2.38
CA LYS A 130 12.40 -16.32 2.36
C LYS A 130 12.55 -17.14 3.64
N LYS A 131 12.29 -16.52 4.80
CA LYS A 131 12.28 -17.23 6.09
C LYS A 131 11.11 -18.19 6.23
N ALA A 132 9.93 -17.85 5.71
CA ALA A 132 8.78 -18.77 5.66
C ALA A 132 9.07 -20.02 4.82
N CYS A 133 9.81 -19.90 3.71
CA CYS A 133 10.26 -21.06 2.93
C CYS A 133 11.23 -21.97 3.70
N GLN A 134 12.04 -21.40 4.59
CA GLN A 134 13.01 -22.17 5.41
C GLN A 134 12.33 -22.85 6.60
N ASP A 135 11.38 -22.19 7.23
CA ASP A 135 10.62 -22.69 8.38
C ASP A 135 9.13 -22.29 8.25
N PRO A 136 8.35 -23.09 7.51
CA PRO A 136 6.95 -22.77 7.23
C PRO A 136 6.02 -22.90 8.44
N ASP A 137 6.44 -23.58 9.49
CA ASP A 137 5.67 -23.74 10.73
C ASP A 137 6.11 -22.74 11.83
N GLY A 138 7.19 -21.99 11.58
CA GLY A 138 7.73 -20.99 12.50
C GLY A 138 7.05 -19.63 12.41
N LYS A 139 7.67 -18.62 13.05
CA LYS A 139 7.16 -17.26 13.13
C LYS A 139 6.77 -16.70 11.76
N TYR A 140 7.69 -16.76 10.79
CA TYR A 140 7.51 -16.13 9.49
C TYR A 140 6.59 -16.94 8.56
N GLY A 141 6.48 -18.28 8.74
CA GLY A 141 5.45 -19.06 8.06
C GLY A 141 4.05 -18.61 8.42
N ASN A 142 3.83 -18.22 9.68
CA ASN A 142 2.57 -17.70 10.17
C ASN A 142 2.24 -16.27 9.68
N PHE A 143 3.18 -15.60 9.03
CA PHE A 143 2.94 -14.29 8.37
C PHE A 143 2.19 -14.41 7.05
N PHE A 144 2.04 -15.63 6.53
CA PHE A 144 1.40 -15.93 5.27
C PHE A 144 0.24 -16.92 5.47
N TYR A 145 -0.66 -16.98 4.50
CA TYR A 145 -1.69 -18.01 4.48
C TYR A 145 -1.11 -19.26 3.82
N LEU A 146 -0.68 -20.22 4.65
CA LEU A 146 -0.13 -21.49 4.20
C LEU A 146 -1.13 -22.63 4.41
N ARG A 147 -1.10 -23.63 3.52
CA ARG A 147 -1.86 -24.88 3.62
C ARG A 147 -0.98 -26.06 3.20
N ASP A 148 -1.19 -27.19 3.83
CA ASP A 148 -0.54 -28.43 3.41
C ASP A 148 -1.01 -28.81 2.01
N LYS A 149 -0.05 -29.17 1.15
CA LYS A 149 -0.31 -29.61 -0.21
C LYS A 149 -1.00 -30.97 -0.18
N LYS A 150 -2.07 -31.11 -0.94
CA LYS A 150 -2.74 -32.37 -1.23
C LYS A 150 -2.54 -32.73 -2.69
N GLU A 151 -2.46 -34.03 -2.99
CA GLU A 151 -2.37 -34.49 -4.37
C GLU A 151 -3.65 -34.10 -5.13
N ASP A 152 -3.46 -33.46 -6.27
CA ASP A 152 -4.52 -33.06 -7.23
C ASP A 152 -5.65 -32.19 -6.67
N GLU A 153 -5.47 -31.57 -5.48
CA GLU A 153 -6.49 -30.72 -4.87
C GLU A 153 -5.89 -29.38 -4.42
N LEU A 154 -6.46 -28.27 -4.91
CA LEU A 154 -6.15 -26.94 -4.40
C LEU A 154 -6.96 -26.63 -3.13
N PRO A 155 -6.42 -25.89 -2.16
CA PRO A 155 -7.13 -25.53 -0.93
C PRO A 155 -8.48 -24.85 -1.15
N THR A 156 -8.61 -24.06 -2.21
CA THR A 156 -9.87 -23.46 -2.67
C THR A 156 -9.90 -23.32 -4.19
N ASN A 157 -11.10 -23.08 -4.75
CA ASN A 157 -11.28 -22.77 -6.17
C ASN A 157 -11.13 -21.28 -6.51
N TRP A 158 -10.59 -20.47 -5.60
CA TRP A 158 -10.41 -19.04 -5.80
C TRP A 158 -9.46 -18.76 -6.96
N ARG A 159 -9.66 -17.63 -7.62
CA ARG A 159 -8.85 -17.22 -8.76
C ARG A 159 -8.14 -15.90 -8.48
N SER A 160 -6.91 -15.80 -8.95
CA SER A 160 -6.11 -14.59 -8.90
C SER A 160 -6.68 -13.51 -9.82
N TYR A 161 -6.52 -12.24 -9.44
CA TYR A 161 -6.83 -11.10 -10.30
C TYR A 161 -6.03 -11.10 -11.61
N PHE A 162 -4.85 -11.71 -11.62
CA PHE A 162 -4.04 -11.88 -12.83
C PHE A 162 -4.29 -13.19 -13.57
N GLY A 163 -5.32 -13.93 -13.15
CA GLY A 163 -5.72 -15.22 -13.74
C GLY A 163 -5.03 -16.42 -13.07
N GLY A 164 -5.58 -17.60 -13.33
CA GLY A 164 -5.12 -18.84 -12.68
C GLY A 164 -5.59 -19.01 -11.23
N PRO A 165 -5.14 -20.05 -10.54
CA PRO A 165 -5.45 -20.27 -9.12
C PRO A 165 -4.76 -19.25 -8.23
N VAL A 166 -5.26 -19.08 -7.00
CA VAL A 166 -4.63 -18.24 -5.97
C VAL A 166 -3.62 -19.00 -5.09
N TRP A 167 -3.42 -20.27 -5.35
CA TRP A 167 -2.52 -21.12 -4.58
C TRP A 167 -1.34 -21.55 -5.43
N GLU A 168 -0.13 -21.35 -4.89
CA GLU A 168 1.13 -21.75 -5.51
C GLU A 168 1.97 -22.55 -4.51
N ASP A 169 2.83 -23.44 -4.99
CA ASP A 169 3.68 -24.26 -4.14
C ASP A 169 4.73 -23.40 -3.42
N LEU A 170 4.82 -23.58 -2.10
CA LEU A 170 5.85 -22.92 -1.30
C LEU A 170 7.21 -23.62 -1.53
N PRO A 171 8.22 -22.91 -2.08
CA PRO A 171 9.47 -23.53 -2.50
C PRO A 171 10.15 -24.36 -1.40
N GLY A 172 10.55 -25.58 -1.75
CA GLY A 172 11.27 -26.49 -0.86
C GLY A 172 10.46 -27.14 0.25
N THR A 173 9.12 -27.02 0.22
CA THR A 173 8.23 -27.52 1.27
C THR A 173 7.09 -28.34 0.70
N ASN A 174 6.31 -29.00 1.59
CA ASN A 174 5.04 -29.64 1.24
C ASN A 174 3.82 -28.74 1.55
N LYS A 175 3.96 -27.43 1.30
CA LYS A 175 2.91 -26.46 1.54
C LYS A 175 2.63 -25.62 0.30
N GLN A 176 1.48 -24.97 0.28
CA GLN A 176 1.07 -23.97 -0.69
C GLN A 176 0.78 -22.66 0.02
N TYR A 177 1.07 -21.54 -0.64
CA TYR A 177 0.74 -20.19 -0.15
C TYR A 177 -0.32 -19.53 -1.00
N LEU A 178 -1.07 -18.61 -0.38
CA LEU A 178 -2.09 -17.81 -1.01
C LEU A 178 -1.47 -16.58 -1.70
N HIS A 179 -1.94 -16.26 -2.92
CA HIS A 179 -1.68 -14.99 -3.60
C HIS A 179 -2.92 -14.56 -4.39
N VAL A 180 -3.59 -13.50 -4.00
CA VAL A 180 -4.76 -13.01 -4.75
C VAL A 180 -4.37 -12.17 -5.97
N PHE A 181 -3.13 -11.67 -6.01
CA PHE A 181 -2.51 -10.97 -7.13
C PHE A 181 -1.49 -11.88 -7.85
N HIS A 182 -0.33 -11.35 -8.21
CA HIS A 182 0.70 -12.13 -8.88
C HIS A 182 1.28 -13.22 -7.96
N LYS A 183 1.68 -14.36 -8.53
CA LYS A 183 2.30 -15.44 -7.75
C LYS A 183 3.59 -15.03 -7.00
N LYS A 184 4.25 -13.97 -7.46
CA LYS A 184 5.37 -13.36 -6.75
C LYS A 184 4.95 -12.37 -5.65
N GLN A 185 3.67 -12.33 -5.31
CA GLN A 185 3.09 -11.46 -4.28
C GLN A 185 2.32 -12.30 -3.26
N PRO A 186 3.02 -13.07 -2.39
CA PRO A 186 2.38 -13.86 -1.34
C PRO A 186 1.57 -12.97 -0.40
N ASP A 187 0.33 -13.37 -0.11
CA ASP A 187 -0.60 -12.62 0.73
C ASP A 187 -0.23 -12.71 2.20
N LEU A 188 -0.23 -11.55 2.86
CA LEU A 188 0.06 -11.40 4.28
C LEU A 188 -1.13 -11.78 5.15
N ASN A 189 -0.88 -12.52 6.22
CA ASN A 189 -1.89 -13.01 7.17
C ASN A 189 -2.19 -11.98 8.25
N TRP A 190 -3.13 -11.08 7.98
CA TRP A 190 -3.55 -10.03 8.91
C TRP A 190 -4.25 -10.53 10.19
N GLU A 191 -4.60 -11.80 10.28
CA GLU A 191 -5.08 -12.39 11.53
C GLU A 191 -3.92 -12.55 12.55
N ASN A 192 -2.69 -12.60 12.07
CA ASN A 192 -1.50 -12.71 12.92
C ASN A 192 -1.17 -11.35 13.57
N PRO A 193 -1.19 -11.24 14.92
CA PRO A 193 -0.87 -9.99 15.60
C PRO A 193 0.59 -9.56 15.45
N GLU A 194 1.54 -10.50 15.37
CA GLU A 194 2.95 -10.16 15.20
C GLU A 194 3.21 -9.54 13.82
N LEU A 195 2.52 -10.00 12.77
CA LEU A 195 2.60 -9.36 11.47
C LEU A 195 2.08 -7.92 11.54
N ARG A 196 0.92 -7.70 12.19
CA ARG A 196 0.38 -6.34 12.32
C ARG A 196 1.34 -5.40 13.01
N GLU A 197 2.01 -5.86 14.08
CA GLU A 197 3.02 -5.07 14.79
C GLU A 197 4.21 -4.70 13.88
N GLU A 198 4.69 -5.63 13.05
CA GLU A 198 5.77 -5.33 12.09
C GLU A 198 5.33 -4.29 11.05
N VAL A 199 4.08 -4.39 10.55
CA VAL A 199 3.52 -3.39 9.63
C VAL A 199 3.36 -2.03 10.33
N TYR A 200 2.89 -1.98 11.58
CA TYR A 200 2.75 -0.72 12.33
C TYR A 200 4.10 -0.06 12.62
N LYS A 201 5.16 -0.85 12.89
CA LYS A 201 6.52 -0.32 13.01
C LYS A 201 6.98 0.36 11.72
N ASN A 202 6.72 -0.26 10.57
CA ASN A 202 7.06 0.32 9.27
C ASN A 202 6.28 1.63 9.03
N ILE A 203 4.97 1.65 9.27
CA ILE A 203 4.15 2.86 9.15
C ILE A 203 4.71 3.99 10.01
N ASN A 204 4.95 3.73 11.30
CA ASN A 204 5.46 4.72 12.23
C ASN A 204 6.86 5.24 11.82
N TRP A 205 7.72 4.35 11.34
CA TRP A 205 9.06 4.72 10.88
C TRP A 205 9.03 5.73 9.73
N TRP A 206 8.14 5.55 8.76
CA TRP A 206 7.96 6.51 7.68
C TRP A 206 7.32 7.83 8.14
N LEU A 207 6.35 7.77 9.06
CA LEU A 207 5.74 8.97 9.64
C LEU A 207 6.77 9.78 10.46
N ASP A 208 7.64 9.11 11.20
CA ASP A 208 8.72 9.74 11.95
C ASP A 208 9.76 10.44 11.05
N LYS A 209 9.93 9.95 9.81
CA LYS A 209 10.71 10.63 8.78
C LYS A 209 10.03 11.90 8.22
N GLY A 210 8.78 12.14 8.57
CA GLY A 210 8.01 13.32 8.13
C GLY A 210 7.11 13.09 6.93
N LEU A 211 6.87 11.82 6.56
CA LEU A 211 5.88 11.48 5.55
C LEU A 211 4.49 12.01 5.96
N GLY A 212 3.74 12.56 5.01
CA GLY A 212 2.40 13.10 5.27
C GLY A 212 1.32 12.06 5.52
N GLY A 213 1.56 10.81 5.12
CA GLY A 213 0.64 9.70 5.27
C GLY A 213 0.78 8.67 4.16
N PHE A 214 -0.27 7.86 3.97
CA PHE A 214 -0.27 6.78 3.00
C PHE A 214 -1.58 6.73 2.18
N ARG A 215 -1.46 6.27 0.96
CA ARG A 215 -2.56 5.68 0.21
C ARG A 215 -2.49 4.16 0.42
N ILE A 216 -3.58 3.54 0.86
CA ILE A 216 -3.59 2.11 1.17
C ILE A 216 -3.99 1.33 -0.09
N ASP A 217 -3.10 0.48 -0.55
CA ASP A 217 -3.34 -0.40 -1.70
C ASP A 217 -4.21 -1.60 -1.31
N ALA A 218 -5.07 -2.04 -2.23
CA ALA A 218 -5.85 -3.28 -2.15
C ALA A 218 -6.55 -3.51 -0.79
N ILE A 219 -7.03 -2.45 -0.13
CA ILE A 219 -7.61 -2.48 1.22
C ILE A 219 -8.72 -3.53 1.39
N ILE A 220 -9.52 -3.77 0.34
CA ILE A 220 -10.61 -4.75 0.37
C ILE A 220 -10.11 -6.20 0.45
N ASN A 221 -8.85 -6.45 0.11
CA ASN A 221 -8.25 -7.78 0.08
C ASN A 221 -7.48 -8.12 1.37
N ILE A 222 -7.22 -7.15 2.25
CA ILE A 222 -6.41 -7.34 3.47
C ILE A 222 -7.03 -8.39 4.37
N LYS A 223 -8.35 -8.30 4.60
CA LYS A 223 -9.08 -9.30 5.39
C LYS A 223 -9.62 -10.40 4.50
N LYS A 224 -9.20 -11.64 4.76
CA LYS A 224 -9.75 -12.82 4.08
C LYS A 224 -11.00 -13.34 4.78
N ALA A 225 -11.92 -13.93 4.02
CA ALA A 225 -13.03 -14.68 4.59
C ALA A 225 -12.51 -15.99 5.18
N LEU A 226 -12.60 -16.14 6.50
CA LEU A 226 -12.14 -17.34 7.20
C LEU A 226 -13.29 -18.02 7.94
N PRO A 227 -13.33 -19.38 7.95
CA PRO A 227 -12.45 -20.27 7.20
C PRO A 227 -12.64 -20.12 5.68
N MET A 228 -11.55 -20.32 4.92
CA MET A 228 -11.60 -20.24 3.45
C MET A 228 -12.40 -21.40 2.89
N HIS A 229 -13.43 -21.12 2.11
CA HIS A 229 -14.28 -22.08 1.44
C HIS A 229 -14.29 -21.85 -0.08
N ASN A 230 -14.62 -22.88 -0.83
CA ASN A 230 -14.86 -22.75 -2.26
C ASN A 230 -16.03 -21.80 -2.52
N TYR A 231 -15.91 -20.96 -3.55
CA TYR A 231 -17.05 -20.25 -4.08
C TYR A 231 -18.02 -21.21 -4.79
N CYS A 232 -19.30 -20.95 -4.67
CA CYS A 232 -20.33 -21.70 -5.43
C CYS A 232 -20.16 -21.40 -6.93
N LEU A 233 -19.96 -22.44 -7.74
CA LEU A 233 -19.77 -22.30 -9.19
C LEU A 233 -20.98 -21.68 -9.92
N LEU A 234 -22.17 -21.68 -9.29
CA LEU A 234 -23.37 -21.05 -9.84
C LEU A 234 -23.31 -19.50 -9.87
N TYR A 235 -22.41 -18.89 -9.07
CA TYR A 235 -22.22 -17.41 -9.05
C TYR A 235 -21.06 -16.92 -9.91
N THR A 236 -20.28 -17.81 -10.51
CA THR A 236 -19.09 -17.44 -11.30
C THR A 236 -19.35 -17.37 -12.80
N SER A 237 -20.58 -17.70 -13.26
CA SER A 237 -20.93 -17.71 -14.69
C SER A 237 -21.41 -16.34 -15.22
N ASP A 238 -21.72 -15.37 -14.34
CA ASP A 238 -22.34 -14.09 -14.73
C ASP A 238 -21.54 -12.85 -14.24
N ALA A 239 -20.26 -12.98 -13.91
CA ALA A 239 -19.39 -11.86 -13.50
C ALA A 239 -18.28 -11.60 -14.51
#